data_507c1340ed87841a101b0d647e8389a0
#
_entry.id   507c1340ed87841a101b0d647e8389a0
#
_cell.length_a   1.000
_cell.length_b   1.000
_cell.length_c   1.000
_cell.angle_alpha   90.00
_cell.angle_beta   90.00
_cell.angle_gamma   90.00
#
_symmetry.space_group_name_H-M   'P 1'
#
loop_
_entity.id
_entity.type
_entity.pdbx_description
1 polymer ?
#
loop_
_entity_poly.entity_id
_entity_poly.type
_entity_poly.pdbx_seq_one_letter_code
_entity_poly.pdbx_strand_id
1 'polypeptide(L)'
;MAAPLVSVVIPCFNQGHFLAAAIRSVRPAERGPVEIIVVDDGSTDNTRNVAAQWPVIYRHQPNSGLASSRNLGLAESKGKFIVFLDADDMLAPGALQIGASALEAHPECAFATGRCVMMDASGRLQPTPEQPPLSRDAYSELLRHNYIWMPAMAMFRRNAVMELGGFNPGEHAAADYDLYLRVARFWPGHDHAAIVSYYRQHGANMSADASRMLRETLTVHGREWPHVIGDPVRLTAFKEGRQRWQEFYGTRLVEEIRRHVRAREWRAATRKAATLARYHPQGLRHHALKKIALWFTRHRAVRDPL
;
A
#
# COMPACT_ATOMS: atom_id res chain seq x y z
N MET A 1 8.62 16.91 29.33
CA MET A 1 8.47 15.49 28.95
C MET A 1 9.56 15.17 27.94
N ALA A 2 10.13 13.97 27.98
CA ALA A 2 11.12 13.53 26.97
C ALA A 2 10.46 13.51 25.58
N ALA A 3 11.25 13.81 24.52
CA ALA A 3 10.75 13.72 23.16
C ALA A 3 10.35 12.27 22.83
N PRO A 4 9.27 12.03 22.07
CA PRO A 4 8.86 10.69 21.70
C PRO A 4 9.91 10.01 20.81
N LEU A 5 10.10 8.70 20.99
CA LEU A 5 10.96 7.91 20.13
C LEU A 5 10.26 7.62 18.80
N VAL A 6 8.97 7.27 18.86
CA VAL A 6 8.17 6.91 17.68
C VAL A 6 6.89 7.72 17.66
N SER A 7 6.55 8.26 16.47
CA SER A 7 5.23 8.80 16.15
C SER A 7 4.45 7.80 15.31
N VAL A 8 3.21 7.49 15.70
CA VAL A 8 2.28 6.69 14.90
C VAL A 8 1.19 7.62 14.39
N VAL A 9 1.13 7.80 13.07
CA VAL A 9 0.13 8.62 12.40
C VAL A 9 -0.99 7.72 11.89
N ILE A 10 -2.23 7.99 12.32
CA ILE A 10 -3.43 7.24 11.95
C ILE A 10 -4.38 8.17 11.17
N PRO A 11 -4.32 8.18 9.83
CA PRO A 11 -5.32 8.86 9.01
C PRO A 11 -6.66 8.12 9.13
N CYS A 12 -7.77 8.85 9.26
CA CYS A 12 -9.09 8.26 9.43
C CYS A 12 -10.14 9.06 8.64
N PHE A 13 -10.94 8.36 7.83
CA PHE A 13 -12.11 8.93 7.17
C PHE A 13 -13.25 7.93 7.19
N ASN A 14 -14.29 8.22 8.00
CA ASN A 14 -15.46 7.34 8.17
C ASN A 14 -15.13 5.89 8.57
N GLN A 15 -14.07 5.71 9.39
CA GLN A 15 -13.61 4.42 9.90
C GLN A 15 -13.58 4.36 11.44
N GLY A 16 -14.42 5.13 12.11
CA GLY A 16 -14.52 5.16 13.57
C GLY A 16 -14.73 3.79 14.20
N HIS A 17 -15.41 2.88 13.50
CA HIS A 17 -15.66 1.50 13.96
C HIS A 17 -14.39 0.63 14.01
N PHE A 18 -13.33 0.95 13.27
CA PHE A 18 -12.02 0.27 13.33
C PHE A 18 -11.01 1.02 14.20
N LEU A 19 -11.12 2.35 14.30
CA LEU A 19 -10.13 3.24 14.91
C LEU A 19 -9.71 2.80 16.31
N ALA A 20 -10.65 2.38 17.16
CA ALA A 20 -10.32 1.92 18.52
C ALA A 20 -9.37 0.71 18.53
N ALA A 21 -9.52 -0.21 17.56
CA ALA A 21 -8.63 -1.36 17.43
C ALA A 21 -7.24 -0.95 16.95
N ALA A 22 -7.16 -0.03 15.98
CA ALA A 22 -5.90 0.54 15.51
C ALA A 22 -5.13 1.22 16.65
N ILE A 23 -5.78 2.14 17.40
CA ILE A 23 -5.16 2.83 18.54
C ILE A 23 -4.70 1.84 19.61
N ARG A 24 -5.53 0.87 19.97
CA ARG A 24 -5.19 -0.16 20.98
C ARG A 24 -4.01 -1.01 20.57
N SER A 25 -3.78 -1.23 19.29
CA SER A 25 -2.65 -2.01 18.78
C SER A 25 -1.32 -1.27 18.93
N VAL A 26 -1.34 0.05 19.07
CA VAL A 26 -0.16 0.89 19.30
C VAL A 26 0.23 0.76 20.78
N ARG A 27 1.06 -0.23 21.08
CA ARG A 27 1.61 -0.40 22.43
C ARG A 27 2.91 0.36 22.57
N PRO A 28 3.19 0.96 23.73
CA PRO A 28 4.48 1.60 23.97
C PRO A 28 5.63 0.65 23.65
N ALA A 29 6.64 1.17 22.95
CA ALA A 29 7.90 0.47 22.83
C ALA A 29 8.54 0.42 24.23
N GLU A 30 9.12 -0.71 24.60
CA GLU A 30 9.78 -0.86 25.92
C GLU A 30 10.93 0.14 26.14
N ARG A 31 11.44 0.75 25.07
CA ARG A 31 12.59 1.65 25.09
C ARG A 31 12.29 3.12 24.87
N GLY A 32 11.04 3.58 24.91
CA GLY A 32 10.78 5.01 24.80
C GLY A 32 9.31 5.40 24.62
N PRO A 33 8.99 6.68 24.82
CA PRO A 33 7.64 7.19 24.69
C PRO A 33 7.18 7.16 23.22
N VAL A 34 5.91 6.79 23.03
CA VAL A 34 5.22 6.79 21.73
C VAL A 34 4.14 7.86 21.77
N GLU A 35 4.03 8.62 20.69
CA GLU A 35 2.87 9.49 20.45
C GLU A 35 1.98 8.92 19.35
N ILE A 36 0.68 9.07 19.51
CA ILE A 36 -0.32 8.66 18.52
C ILE A 36 -1.01 9.92 18.01
N ILE A 37 -1.01 10.11 16.71
CA ILE A 37 -1.63 11.26 16.05
C ILE A 37 -2.74 10.72 15.14
N VAL A 38 -3.98 10.94 15.53
CA VAL A 38 -5.17 10.62 14.72
C VAL A 38 -5.51 11.84 13.88
N VAL A 39 -5.51 11.69 12.57
CA VAL A 39 -5.91 12.73 11.62
C VAL A 39 -7.24 12.36 10.99
N ASP A 40 -8.29 13.06 11.42
CA ASP A 40 -9.66 12.89 10.91
C ASP A 40 -9.85 13.76 9.66
N ASP A 41 -9.99 13.11 8.51
CA ASP A 41 -10.11 13.75 7.19
C ASP A 41 -11.57 14.14 6.86
N GLY A 42 -12.27 14.76 7.80
CA GLY A 42 -13.65 15.22 7.60
C GLY A 42 -14.68 14.12 7.74
N SER A 43 -14.51 13.20 8.69
CA SER A 43 -15.47 12.13 8.95
C SER A 43 -16.82 12.68 9.41
N THR A 44 -17.88 11.99 9.00
CA THR A 44 -19.28 12.24 9.40
C THR A 44 -19.83 11.19 10.35
N ASP A 45 -19.03 10.14 10.63
CA ASP A 45 -19.35 9.08 11.58
C ASP A 45 -18.89 9.44 13.01
N ASN A 46 -18.79 8.46 13.89
CA ASN A 46 -18.37 8.62 15.28
C ASN A 46 -16.85 8.70 15.50
N THR A 47 -16.03 8.89 14.46
CA THR A 47 -14.55 8.92 14.53
C THR A 47 -14.04 9.84 15.65
N ARG A 48 -14.54 11.07 15.72
CA ARG A 48 -14.15 12.05 16.76
C ARG A 48 -14.41 11.54 18.18
N ASN A 49 -15.58 10.95 18.41
CA ASN A 49 -15.99 10.46 19.72
C ASN A 49 -15.14 9.24 20.13
N VAL A 50 -14.78 8.40 19.18
CA VAL A 50 -13.88 7.27 19.42
C VAL A 50 -12.48 7.76 19.78
N ALA A 51 -11.91 8.70 19.02
CA ALA A 51 -10.58 9.24 19.30
C ALA A 51 -10.51 9.92 20.68
N ALA A 52 -11.57 10.63 21.11
CA ALA A 52 -11.63 11.30 22.39
C ALA A 52 -11.56 10.36 23.62
N GLN A 53 -11.74 9.05 23.44
CA GLN A 53 -11.63 8.07 24.53
C GLN A 53 -10.18 7.62 24.79
N TRP A 54 -9.23 8.11 24.00
CA TRP A 54 -7.83 7.69 24.05
C TRP A 54 -6.89 8.86 24.23
N PRO A 55 -5.72 8.67 24.87
CA PRO A 55 -4.70 9.71 25.00
C PRO A 55 -3.94 9.90 23.67
N VAL A 56 -4.62 10.43 22.66
CA VAL A 56 -4.08 10.68 21.31
C VAL A 56 -4.08 12.17 20.99
N ILE A 57 -3.19 12.59 20.10
CA ILE A 57 -3.24 13.90 19.48
C ILE A 57 -4.27 13.82 18.36
N TYR A 58 -5.43 14.45 18.53
CA TYR A 58 -6.47 14.47 17.51
C TYR A 58 -6.35 15.74 16.66
N ARG A 59 -6.38 15.58 15.35
CA ARG A 59 -6.46 16.67 14.38
C ARG A 59 -7.60 16.40 13.42
N HIS A 60 -8.33 17.45 13.07
CA HIS A 60 -9.42 17.40 12.11
C HIS A 60 -9.13 18.37 10.96
N GLN A 61 -9.41 17.94 9.73
CA GLN A 61 -9.36 18.78 8.54
C GLN A 61 -10.59 18.50 7.65
N PRO A 62 -11.00 19.44 6.79
CA PRO A 62 -11.91 19.11 5.69
C PRO A 62 -11.33 18.03 4.82
N ASN A 63 -12.17 17.12 4.28
CA ASN A 63 -11.71 16.00 3.47
C ASN A 63 -10.77 16.47 2.35
N SER A 64 -9.50 16.15 2.50
CA SER A 64 -8.39 16.56 1.63
C SER A 64 -7.60 15.35 1.09
N GLY A 65 -8.04 14.13 1.45
CA GLY A 65 -7.50 12.87 1.00
C GLY A 65 -6.38 12.30 1.87
N LEU A 66 -6.14 11.01 1.67
CA LEU A 66 -5.23 10.19 2.50
C LEU A 66 -3.81 10.74 2.59
N ALA A 67 -3.22 11.17 1.45
CA ALA A 67 -1.88 11.75 1.42
C ALA A 67 -1.78 13.04 2.24
N SER A 68 -2.80 13.92 2.14
CA SER A 68 -2.89 15.15 2.93
C SER A 68 -2.98 14.85 4.43
N SER A 69 -3.79 13.87 4.81
CA SER A 69 -3.95 13.47 6.22
C SER A 69 -2.66 12.91 6.79
N ARG A 70 -1.93 12.06 6.03
CA ARG A 70 -0.61 11.57 6.44
C ARG A 70 0.41 12.71 6.56
N ASN A 71 0.37 13.70 5.68
CA ASN A 71 1.24 14.87 5.74
C ASN A 71 0.94 15.77 6.94
N LEU A 72 -0.33 16.00 7.28
CA LEU A 72 -0.69 16.72 8.49
C LEU A 72 -0.16 15.99 9.74
N GLY A 73 -0.34 14.67 9.80
CA GLY A 73 0.21 13.85 10.89
C GLY A 73 1.74 13.89 10.95
N LEU A 74 2.42 13.87 9.79
CA LEU A 74 3.88 14.02 9.69
C LEU A 74 4.35 15.38 10.23
N ALA A 75 3.67 16.46 9.88
CA ALA A 75 3.99 17.82 10.36
C ALA A 75 3.83 17.97 11.87
N GLU A 76 2.81 17.34 12.46
CA GLU A 76 2.56 17.34 13.89
C GLU A 76 3.48 16.41 14.69
N SER A 77 4.11 15.44 14.03
CA SER A 77 4.93 14.40 14.66
C SER A 77 6.26 14.95 15.20
N LYS A 78 6.72 14.40 16.32
CA LYS A 78 7.97 14.79 17.02
C LYS A 78 8.94 13.63 17.23
N GLY A 79 8.51 12.40 16.92
CA GLY A 79 9.31 11.20 17.08
C GLY A 79 10.55 11.19 16.18
N LYS A 80 11.60 10.54 16.66
CA LYS A 80 12.79 10.22 15.84
C LYS A 80 12.40 9.34 14.65
N PHE A 81 11.49 8.41 14.89
CA PHE A 81 10.94 7.49 13.89
C PHE A 81 9.44 7.73 13.71
N ILE A 82 8.92 7.33 12.55
CA ILE A 82 7.50 7.47 12.21
C ILE A 82 6.96 6.19 11.55
N VAL A 83 5.74 5.83 11.92
CA VAL A 83 4.94 4.76 11.30
C VAL A 83 3.60 5.36 10.87
N PHE A 84 3.15 5.02 9.67
CA PHE A 84 1.80 5.33 9.19
C PHE A 84 0.95 4.08 9.32
N LEU A 85 -0.12 4.15 10.11
CA LEU A 85 -1.04 3.05 10.37
C LEU A 85 -2.42 3.43 9.88
N ASP A 86 -2.94 2.74 8.88
CA ASP A 86 -4.30 3.00 8.40
C ASP A 86 -5.32 2.58 9.48
N ALA A 87 -6.43 3.35 9.58
CA ALA A 87 -7.37 3.21 10.70
C ALA A 87 -8.09 1.85 10.76
N ASP A 88 -8.10 1.10 9.65
CA ASP A 88 -8.66 -0.26 9.54
C ASP A 88 -7.65 -1.37 9.83
N ASP A 89 -6.36 -1.03 9.99
CA ASP A 89 -5.28 -1.98 10.24
C ASP A 89 -4.84 -2.02 11.72
N MET A 90 -3.87 -2.89 12.04
CA MET A 90 -3.33 -3.01 13.38
C MET A 90 -1.82 -3.27 13.36
N LEU A 91 -1.10 -2.77 14.36
CA LEU A 91 0.28 -3.19 14.62
C LEU A 91 0.32 -4.54 15.33
N ALA A 92 1.32 -5.35 15.02
CA ALA A 92 1.60 -6.57 15.76
C ALA A 92 2.33 -6.23 17.09
N PRO A 93 2.24 -7.11 18.12
CA PRO A 93 2.98 -6.93 19.35
C PRO A 93 4.49 -6.77 19.10
N GLY A 94 5.10 -5.76 19.73
CA GLY A 94 6.54 -5.49 19.60
C GLY A 94 6.94 -4.76 18.29
N ALA A 95 6.03 -4.48 17.38
CA ALA A 95 6.34 -3.89 16.07
C ALA A 95 7.17 -2.60 16.16
N LEU A 96 6.80 -1.68 17.06
CA LEU A 96 7.51 -0.42 17.22
C LEU A 96 8.92 -0.61 17.81
N GLN A 97 9.07 -1.54 18.74
CA GLN A 97 10.36 -1.88 19.32
C GLN A 97 11.31 -2.50 18.29
N ILE A 98 10.80 -3.45 17.50
CA ILE A 98 11.57 -4.13 16.45
C ILE A 98 12.05 -3.12 15.41
N GLY A 99 11.14 -2.29 14.87
CA GLY A 99 11.48 -1.28 13.88
C GLY A 99 12.48 -0.24 14.40
N ALA A 100 12.28 0.27 15.63
CA ALA A 100 13.19 1.24 16.22
C ALA A 100 14.58 0.64 16.45
N SER A 101 14.67 -0.58 17.02
CA SER A 101 15.95 -1.27 17.21
C SER A 101 16.66 -1.55 15.88
N ALA A 102 15.93 -1.95 14.84
CA ALA A 102 16.48 -2.16 13.51
C ALA A 102 17.10 -0.88 12.95
N LEU A 103 16.39 0.25 13.04
CA LEU A 103 16.92 1.53 12.58
C LEU A 103 18.04 2.08 13.45
N GLU A 104 18.07 1.78 14.73
CA GLU A 104 19.20 2.16 15.60
C GLU A 104 20.46 1.36 15.28
N ALA A 105 20.32 0.07 14.96
CA ALA A 105 21.43 -0.80 14.56
C ALA A 105 21.96 -0.49 13.14
N HIS A 106 21.13 0.12 12.28
CA HIS A 106 21.46 0.45 10.89
C HIS A 106 21.30 1.96 10.64
N PRO A 107 22.22 2.80 11.12
CA PRO A 107 22.12 4.27 11.00
C PRO A 107 22.10 4.79 9.55
N GLU A 108 22.65 4.03 8.61
CA GLU A 108 22.64 4.32 7.18
C GLU A 108 21.26 4.15 6.53
N CYS A 109 20.38 3.31 7.11
CA CYS A 109 19.06 3.04 6.57
C CYS A 109 18.05 4.12 6.94
N ALA A 110 17.25 4.59 5.97
CA ALA A 110 16.17 5.53 6.22
C ALA A 110 14.85 4.86 6.63
N PHE A 111 14.70 3.57 6.38
CA PHE A 111 13.53 2.79 6.76
C PHE A 111 13.89 1.36 7.09
N ALA A 112 13.05 0.75 7.93
CA ALA A 112 13.10 -0.68 8.22
C ALA A 112 11.74 -1.30 7.92
N THR A 113 11.73 -2.50 7.33
CA THR A 113 10.50 -3.20 6.94
C THR A 113 10.40 -4.57 7.61
N GLY A 114 9.16 -4.97 7.84
CA GLY A 114 8.82 -6.32 8.29
C GLY A 114 7.78 -6.97 7.39
N ARG A 115 7.02 -7.87 7.99
CA ARG A 115 5.95 -8.63 7.32
C ARG A 115 4.59 -8.24 7.90
N CYS A 116 3.54 -8.44 7.11
CA CYS A 116 2.17 -8.37 7.61
C CYS A 116 1.50 -9.75 7.57
N VAL A 117 0.46 -9.91 8.37
CA VAL A 117 -0.48 -11.03 8.27
C VAL A 117 -1.84 -10.48 7.87
N MET A 118 -2.49 -11.14 6.91
CA MET A 118 -3.84 -10.75 6.50
C MET A 118 -4.86 -11.12 7.57
N MET A 119 -5.89 -10.28 7.75
CA MET A 119 -7.06 -10.57 8.58
C MET A 119 -8.33 -10.17 7.83
N ASP A 120 -9.44 -10.79 8.15
CA ASP A 120 -10.76 -10.42 7.63
C ASP A 120 -11.35 -9.20 8.38
N ALA A 121 -12.54 -8.74 7.93
CA ALA A 121 -13.22 -7.61 8.55
C ALA A 121 -13.49 -7.80 10.05
N SER A 122 -13.63 -9.04 10.52
CA SER A 122 -13.86 -9.37 11.94
C SER A 122 -12.56 -9.39 12.76
N GLY A 123 -11.39 -9.31 12.12
CA GLY A 123 -10.06 -9.42 12.76
C GLY A 123 -9.54 -10.85 12.88
N ARG A 124 -10.19 -11.85 12.22
CA ARG A 124 -9.69 -13.22 12.17
C ARG A 124 -8.56 -13.32 11.16
N LEU A 125 -7.44 -13.91 11.58
CA LEU A 125 -6.27 -14.09 10.72
C LEU A 125 -6.59 -14.97 9.51
N GLN A 126 -6.03 -14.61 8.37
CA GLN A 126 -6.21 -15.29 7.08
C GLN A 126 -4.86 -15.80 6.55
N PRO A 127 -4.87 -16.82 5.69
CA PRO A 127 -3.68 -17.23 4.95
C PRO A 127 -3.06 -16.04 4.23
N THR A 128 -1.78 -15.82 4.47
CA THR A 128 -1.05 -14.68 3.90
C THR A 128 -0.04 -15.23 2.89
N PRO A 129 0.01 -14.71 1.65
CA PRO A 129 1.02 -15.09 0.68
C PRO A 129 2.43 -14.83 1.24
N GLU A 130 3.40 -15.60 0.77
CA GLU A 130 4.80 -15.40 1.13
C GLU A 130 5.27 -14.00 0.73
N GLN A 131 5.98 -13.37 1.65
CA GLN A 131 6.53 -12.03 1.48
C GLN A 131 8.06 -12.18 1.38
N PRO A 132 8.62 -12.02 0.17
CA PRO A 132 10.05 -12.23 -0.03
C PRO A 132 10.88 -11.22 0.80
N PRO A 133 12.10 -11.62 1.18
CA PRO A 133 13.02 -10.71 1.86
C PRO A 133 13.42 -9.57 0.93
N LEU A 134 13.73 -8.41 1.53
CA LEU A 134 14.30 -7.27 0.82
C LEU A 134 15.75 -7.60 0.42
N SER A 135 16.11 -7.34 -0.83
CA SER A 135 17.50 -7.34 -1.24
C SER A 135 18.24 -6.08 -0.75
N ARG A 136 19.57 -6.09 -0.87
CA ARG A 136 20.38 -4.91 -0.49
C ARG A 136 20.04 -3.66 -1.29
N ASP A 137 19.60 -3.81 -2.53
CA ASP A 137 19.10 -2.70 -3.37
C ASP A 137 17.58 -2.57 -3.26
N ALA A 138 17.13 -1.91 -2.18
CA ALA A 138 15.73 -1.66 -1.91
C ALA A 138 15.00 -0.94 -3.06
N TYR A 139 15.70 -0.02 -3.74
CA TYR A 139 15.09 0.75 -4.83
C TYR A 139 14.81 -0.13 -6.05
N SER A 140 15.77 -0.92 -6.50
CA SER A 140 15.55 -1.85 -7.62
C SER A 140 14.49 -2.90 -7.30
N GLU A 141 14.40 -3.37 -6.04
CA GLU A 141 13.32 -4.27 -5.65
C GLU A 141 11.94 -3.61 -5.66
N LEU A 142 11.83 -2.38 -5.16
CA LEU A 142 10.58 -1.62 -5.23
C LEU A 142 10.18 -1.31 -6.68
N LEU A 143 11.14 -1.07 -7.58
CA LEU A 143 10.86 -0.96 -9.00
C LEU A 143 10.28 -2.24 -9.59
N ARG A 144 10.79 -3.44 -9.20
CA ARG A 144 10.28 -4.74 -9.66
C ARG A 144 8.94 -5.10 -9.08
N HIS A 145 8.74 -4.83 -7.78
CA HIS A 145 7.48 -5.08 -7.09
C HIS A 145 7.42 -4.33 -5.76
N ASN A 146 6.24 -3.87 -5.38
CA ASN A 146 6.04 -3.31 -4.05
C ASN A 146 5.95 -4.45 -3.03
N TYR A 147 7.01 -4.67 -2.26
CA TYR A 147 7.05 -5.64 -1.15
C TYR A 147 6.49 -5.07 0.16
N ILE A 148 6.23 -3.76 0.23
CA ILE A 148 5.59 -3.08 1.36
C ILE A 148 4.10 -2.93 1.02
N TRP A 149 3.30 -3.91 1.41
CA TRP A 149 1.89 -4.00 0.97
C TRP A 149 0.97 -2.99 1.65
N MET A 150 1.38 -2.50 2.82
CA MET A 150 0.66 -1.50 3.60
C MET A 150 1.66 -0.63 4.39
N PRO A 151 1.32 0.64 4.69
CA PRO A 151 2.27 1.57 5.31
C PRO A 151 2.81 1.11 6.66
N ALA A 152 2.03 0.42 7.46
CA ALA A 152 2.44 -0.05 8.78
C ALA A 152 3.48 -1.19 8.76
N MET A 153 3.82 -1.74 7.59
CA MET A 153 4.96 -2.65 7.44
C MET A 153 6.31 -1.94 7.52
N ALA A 154 6.34 -0.62 7.37
CA ALA A 154 7.57 0.16 7.36
C ALA A 154 7.60 1.20 8.48
N MET A 155 8.74 1.27 9.17
CA MET A 155 9.11 2.38 10.04
C MET A 155 10.17 3.22 9.34
N PHE A 156 10.00 4.54 9.36
CA PHE A 156 10.90 5.47 8.68
C PHE A 156 11.64 6.35 9.70
N ARG A 157 12.84 6.80 9.34
CA ARG A 157 13.40 8.00 9.97
C ARG A 157 12.53 9.18 9.58
N ARG A 158 11.95 9.86 10.57
CA ARG A 158 11.06 10.99 10.33
C ARG A 158 11.73 12.06 9.46
N ASN A 159 12.99 12.38 9.71
CA ASN A 159 13.71 13.41 8.95
C ASN A 159 13.84 13.07 7.47
N ALA A 160 14.07 11.80 7.11
CA ALA A 160 14.14 11.39 5.71
C ALA A 160 12.80 11.60 4.96
N VAL A 161 11.68 11.32 5.64
CA VAL A 161 10.35 11.58 5.06
C VAL A 161 10.08 13.09 4.93
N MET A 162 10.47 13.87 5.94
CA MET A 162 10.35 15.33 5.92
C MET A 162 11.19 15.98 4.81
N GLU A 163 12.43 15.52 4.63
CA GLU A 163 13.36 16.02 3.58
C GLU A 163 12.78 15.82 2.17
N LEU A 164 12.03 14.75 1.95
CA LEU A 164 11.34 14.48 0.69
C LEU A 164 9.99 15.21 0.55
N GLY A 165 9.59 16.01 1.53
CA GLY A 165 8.31 16.73 1.52
C GLY A 165 7.09 15.84 1.81
N GLY A 166 7.28 14.65 2.39
CA GLY A 166 6.20 13.73 2.75
C GLY A 166 5.56 13.01 1.56
N PHE A 167 4.26 12.74 1.67
CA PHE A 167 3.46 12.12 0.61
C PHE A 167 3.08 13.14 -0.45
N ASN A 168 3.01 12.73 -1.71
CA ASN A 168 2.54 13.59 -2.80
C ASN A 168 1.00 13.76 -2.70
N PRO A 169 0.49 14.99 -2.49
CA PRO A 169 -0.96 15.21 -2.36
C PRO A 169 -1.77 14.89 -3.62
N GLY A 170 -1.13 14.85 -4.79
CA GLY A 170 -1.77 14.46 -6.05
C GLY A 170 -1.96 12.95 -6.21
N GLU A 171 -1.42 12.14 -5.30
CA GLU A 171 -1.57 10.70 -5.31
C GLU A 171 -2.62 10.26 -4.29
N HIS A 172 -3.33 9.18 -4.64
CA HIS A 172 -4.38 8.64 -3.79
C HIS A 172 -4.06 7.20 -3.37
N ALA A 173 -4.42 6.21 -4.19
CA ALA A 173 -4.31 4.80 -3.82
C ALA A 173 -2.88 4.24 -3.93
N ALA A 174 -1.94 4.94 -4.56
CA ALA A 174 -0.54 4.57 -4.68
C ALA A 174 0.41 5.59 -4.02
N ALA A 175 -0.11 6.44 -3.11
CA ALA A 175 0.69 7.46 -2.44
C ALA A 175 1.80 6.90 -1.55
N ASP A 176 1.57 5.73 -0.96
CA ASP A 176 2.55 4.99 -0.19
C ASP A 176 3.68 4.45 -1.08
N TYR A 177 3.35 3.85 -2.19
CA TYR A 177 4.32 3.34 -3.16
C TYR A 177 5.20 4.47 -3.74
N ASP A 178 4.63 5.65 -4.02
CA ASP A 178 5.38 6.85 -4.40
C ASP A 178 6.41 7.23 -3.33
N LEU A 179 6.00 7.27 -2.06
CA LEU A 179 6.92 7.58 -0.96
C LEU A 179 8.03 6.54 -0.85
N TYR A 180 7.71 5.25 -0.94
CA TYR A 180 8.71 4.17 -0.80
C TYR A 180 9.79 4.26 -1.89
N LEU A 181 9.39 4.47 -3.14
CA LEU A 181 10.32 4.66 -4.26
C LEU A 181 11.22 5.88 -4.03
N ARG A 182 10.64 7.02 -3.62
CA ARG A 182 11.41 8.23 -3.34
C ARG A 182 12.41 8.06 -2.20
N VAL A 183 12.00 7.41 -1.10
CA VAL A 183 12.92 7.15 0.03
C VAL A 183 14.03 6.20 -0.39
N ALA A 184 13.69 5.06 -1.00
CA ALA A 184 14.66 4.03 -1.39
C ALA A 184 15.63 4.49 -2.47
N ARG A 185 15.31 5.52 -3.23
CA ARG A 185 16.21 6.11 -4.23
C ARG A 185 17.42 6.79 -3.62
N PHE A 186 17.27 7.36 -2.42
CA PHE A 186 18.31 8.12 -1.73
C PHE A 186 18.98 7.36 -0.60
N TRP A 187 18.26 6.44 0.05
CA TRP A 187 18.74 5.72 1.23
C TRP A 187 18.44 4.23 1.16
N PRO A 188 19.31 3.41 1.71
CA PRO A 188 19.02 1.98 1.87
C PRO A 188 17.89 1.75 2.86
N GLY A 189 17.26 0.57 2.75
CA GLY A 189 16.31 0.03 3.70
C GLY A 189 16.87 -1.22 4.37
N HIS A 190 16.37 -1.55 5.56
CA HIS A 190 16.67 -2.78 6.28
C HIS A 190 15.43 -3.67 6.40
N ASP A 191 15.59 -4.97 6.19
CA ASP A 191 14.51 -5.96 6.35
C ASP A 191 14.81 -6.82 7.58
N HIS A 192 13.98 -6.69 8.61
CA HIS A 192 14.11 -7.50 9.84
C HIS A 192 13.23 -8.76 9.83
N ALA A 193 12.44 -8.99 8.77
CA ALA A 193 11.59 -10.15 8.52
C ALA A 193 10.52 -10.47 9.59
N ALA A 194 10.43 -9.70 10.68
CA ALA A 194 9.43 -9.93 11.73
C ALA A 194 8.03 -9.49 11.27
N ILE A 195 6.99 -10.14 11.80
CA ILE A 195 5.61 -9.69 11.62
C ILE A 195 5.40 -8.43 12.45
N VAL A 196 5.04 -7.33 11.81
CA VAL A 196 4.86 -6.01 12.45
C VAL A 196 3.46 -5.44 12.29
N SER A 197 2.62 -6.01 11.43
CA SER A 197 1.28 -5.49 11.17
C SER A 197 0.28 -6.56 10.78
N TYR A 198 -1.01 -6.24 10.98
CA TYR A 198 -2.14 -7.02 10.52
C TYR A 198 -2.91 -6.19 9.50
N TYR A 199 -2.99 -6.69 8.26
CA TYR A 199 -3.66 -6.06 7.14
C TYR A 199 -5.12 -6.51 7.04
N ARG A 200 -6.06 -5.61 7.27
CA ARG A 200 -7.49 -5.92 7.24
C ARG A 200 -8.04 -5.85 5.82
N GLN A 201 -8.70 -6.94 5.42
CA GLN A 201 -9.39 -7.04 4.15
C GLN A 201 -10.90 -6.92 4.34
N HIS A 202 -11.48 -5.93 3.70
CA HIS A 202 -12.94 -5.71 3.64
C HIS A 202 -13.33 -5.07 2.31
N GLY A 203 -14.65 -5.04 2.02
CA GLY A 203 -15.15 -4.61 0.70
C GLY A 203 -14.92 -3.13 0.35
N ALA A 204 -14.54 -2.29 1.32
CA ALA A 204 -14.29 -0.86 1.13
C ALA A 204 -12.80 -0.49 1.00
N ASN A 205 -11.88 -1.47 0.98
CA ASN A 205 -10.45 -1.17 0.76
C ASN A 205 -10.24 -0.51 -0.60
N MET A 206 -9.44 0.56 -0.66
CA MET A 206 -9.10 1.23 -1.92
C MET A 206 -8.43 0.30 -2.93
N SER A 207 -7.66 -0.67 -2.46
CA SER A 207 -6.99 -1.70 -3.26
C SER A 207 -7.95 -2.66 -3.99
N ALA A 208 -9.24 -2.64 -3.67
CA ALA A 208 -10.25 -3.47 -4.33
C ALA A 208 -10.61 -2.97 -5.74
N ASP A 209 -10.38 -1.70 -6.10
CA ASP A 209 -10.61 -1.19 -7.46
C ASP A 209 -9.38 -1.40 -8.35
N ALA A 210 -9.36 -2.50 -9.09
CA ALA A 210 -8.25 -2.84 -9.99
C ALA A 210 -8.00 -1.80 -11.09
N SER A 211 -9.05 -1.09 -11.58
CA SER A 211 -8.89 -0.04 -12.60
C SER A 211 -8.13 1.16 -12.06
N ARG A 212 -8.47 1.57 -10.84
CA ARG A 212 -7.82 2.67 -10.14
C ARG A 212 -6.38 2.30 -9.83
N MET A 213 -6.17 1.14 -9.22
CA MET A 213 -4.85 0.66 -8.85
C MET A 213 -3.91 0.54 -10.04
N LEU A 214 -4.37 -0.05 -11.16
CA LEU A 214 -3.56 -0.16 -12.38
C LEU A 214 -3.09 1.21 -12.88
N ARG A 215 -4.02 2.17 -12.96
CA ARG A 215 -3.72 3.52 -13.44
C ARG A 215 -2.74 4.24 -12.51
N GLU A 216 -3.04 4.30 -11.21
CA GLU A 216 -2.25 5.07 -10.25
C GLU A 216 -0.87 4.44 -10.03
N THR A 217 -0.78 3.12 -9.88
CA THR A 217 0.50 2.42 -9.74
C THR A 217 1.40 2.60 -10.97
N LEU A 218 0.86 2.49 -12.19
CA LEU A 218 1.65 2.71 -13.41
C LEU A 218 2.03 4.18 -13.61
N THR A 219 1.24 5.12 -13.09
CA THR A 219 1.58 6.55 -13.09
C THR A 219 2.74 6.84 -12.15
N VAL A 220 2.67 6.39 -10.90
CA VAL A 220 3.75 6.51 -9.91
C VAL A 220 5.02 5.84 -10.44
N HIS A 221 4.92 4.59 -10.85
CA HIS A 221 6.05 3.85 -11.40
C HIS A 221 6.67 4.54 -12.63
N GLY A 222 5.83 5.12 -13.51
CA GLY A 222 6.29 5.84 -14.71
C GLY A 222 7.12 7.09 -14.40
N ARG A 223 6.93 7.73 -13.24
CA ARG A 223 7.73 8.89 -12.80
C ARG A 223 9.18 8.53 -12.49
N GLU A 224 9.45 7.26 -12.24
CA GLU A 224 10.81 6.79 -11.99
C GLU A 224 11.66 6.70 -13.27
N TRP A 225 11.05 6.80 -14.47
CA TRP A 225 11.77 6.72 -15.75
C TRP A 225 13.02 7.59 -15.84
N PRO A 226 13.00 8.89 -15.49
CA PRO A 226 14.20 9.75 -15.55
C PRO A 226 15.34 9.29 -14.62
N HIS A 227 15.01 8.55 -13.57
CA HIS A 227 15.96 8.10 -12.56
C HIS A 227 16.58 6.72 -12.85
N VAL A 228 16.07 6.01 -13.86
CA VAL A 228 16.52 4.64 -14.20
C VAL A 228 17.16 4.55 -15.59
N ILE A 229 16.92 5.52 -16.48
CA ILE A 229 17.31 5.45 -17.89
C ILE A 229 18.84 5.31 -18.11
N GLY A 230 19.65 5.82 -17.19
CA GLY A 230 21.12 5.74 -17.24
C GLY A 230 21.73 4.51 -16.56
N ASP A 231 20.93 3.66 -15.92
CA ASP A 231 21.38 2.50 -15.15
C ASP A 231 20.75 1.22 -15.71
N PRO A 232 21.51 0.32 -16.34
CA PRO A 232 20.98 -0.89 -16.96
C PRO A 232 20.26 -1.83 -15.98
N VAL A 233 20.74 -1.91 -14.72
CA VAL A 233 20.15 -2.76 -13.69
C VAL A 233 18.80 -2.20 -13.27
N ARG A 234 18.73 -0.91 -12.96
CA ARG A 234 17.49 -0.21 -12.59
C ARG A 234 16.49 -0.15 -13.74
N LEU A 235 16.98 0.04 -14.98
CA LEU A 235 16.13 0.02 -16.17
C LEU A 235 15.48 -1.34 -16.39
N THR A 236 16.22 -2.43 -16.15
CA THR A 236 15.69 -3.80 -16.20
C THR A 236 14.64 -4.00 -15.13
N ALA A 237 14.94 -3.64 -13.87
CA ALA A 237 13.99 -3.72 -12.76
C ALA A 237 12.70 -2.92 -13.03
N PHE A 238 12.83 -1.72 -13.60
CA PHE A 238 11.71 -0.89 -14.01
C PHE A 238 10.83 -1.57 -15.07
N LYS A 239 11.42 -2.15 -16.11
CA LYS A 239 10.66 -2.84 -17.18
C LYS A 239 9.93 -4.07 -16.64
N GLU A 240 10.61 -4.89 -15.83
CA GLU A 240 10.04 -6.06 -15.17
C GLU A 240 8.86 -5.67 -14.25
N GLY A 241 9.04 -4.63 -13.44
CA GLY A 241 8.00 -4.14 -12.55
C GLY A 241 6.79 -3.60 -13.30
N ARG A 242 7.00 -2.83 -14.38
CA ARG A 242 5.91 -2.33 -15.21
C ARG A 242 5.07 -3.48 -15.79
N GLN A 243 5.74 -4.51 -16.30
CA GLN A 243 5.07 -5.71 -16.82
C GLN A 243 4.30 -6.43 -15.71
N ARG A 244 4.92 -6.63 -14.54
CA ARG A 244 4.30 -7.29 -13.38
C ARG A 244 3.04 -6.55 -12.91
N TRP A 245 3.06 -5.22 -12.82
CA TRP A 245 1.89 -4.43 -12.46
C TRP A 245 0.77 -4.55 -13.48
N GLN A 246 1.11 -4.53 -14.77
CA GLN A 246 0.14 -4.74 -15.86
C GLN A 246 -0.51 -6.12 -15.78
N GLU A 247 0.26 -7.17 -15.53
CA GLU A 247 -0.24 -8.54 -15.41
C GLU A 247 -1.11 -8.72 -14.16
N PHE A 248 -0.65 -8.22 -13.01
CA PHE A 248 -1.34 -8.38 -11.73
C PHE A 248 -2.72 -7.70 -11.72
N TYR A 249 -2.76 -6.41 -12.03
CA TYR A 249 -4.04 -5.69 -12.06
C TYR A 249 -4.82 -5.96 -13.34
N GLY A 250 -4.16 -6.25 -14.45
CA GLY A 250 -4.80 -6.62 -15.69
C GLY A 250 -5.63 -7.90 -15.57
N THR A 251 -5.11 -8.92 -14.89
CA THR A 251 -5.84 -10.16 -14.62
C THR A 251 -7.09 -9.90 -13.78
N ARG A 252 -6.95 -9.15 -12.68
CA ARG A 252 -8.08 -8.75 -11.82
C ARG A 252 -9.13 -7.97 -12.60
N LEU A 253 -8.69 -7.05 -13.45
CA LEU A 253 -9.58 -6.23 -14.27
C LEU A 253 -10.37 -7.08 -15.29
N VAL A 254 -9.75 -8.10 -15.87
CA VAL A 254 -10.45 -9.06 -16.75
C VAL A 254 -11.53 -9.82 -15.98
N GLU A 255 -11.28 -10.23 -14.73
CA GLU A 255 -12.27 -10.90 -13.88
C GLU A 255 -13.44 -9.97 -13.56
N GLU A 256 -13.16 -8.72 -13.21
CA GLU A 256 -14.20 -7.70 -13.00
C GLU A 256 -15.04 -7.45 -14.25
N ILE A 257 -14.41 -7.32 -15.43
CA ILE A 257 -15.11 -7.18 -16.71
C ILE A 257 -16.05 -8.38 -16.93
N ARG A 258 -15.56 -9.60 -16.72
CA ARG A 258 -16.40 -10.82 -16.86
C ARG A 258 -17.59 -10.82 -15.92
N ARG A 259 -17.39 -10.37 -14.66
CA ARG A 259 -18.47 -10.25 -13.68
C ARG A 259 -19.53 -9.25 -14.14
N HIS A 260 -19.14 -8.05 -14.58
CA HIS A 260 -20.06 -7.03 -15.10
C HIS A 260 -20.79 -7.49 -16.37
N VAL A 261 -20.11 -8.19 -17.29
CA VAL A 261 -20.76 -8.77 -18.48
C VAL A 261 -21.83 -9.80 -18.10
N ARG A 262 -21.55 -10.69 -17.12
CA ARG A 262 -22.55 -11.67 -16.64
C ARG A 262 -23.75 -10.98 -15.97
N ALA A 263 -23.50 -9.89 -15.22
CA ALA A 263 -24.54 -9.08 -14.60
C ALA A 263 -25.26 -8.13 -15.57
N ARG A 264 -24.92 -8.13 -16.87
CA ARG A 264 -25.44 -7.22 -17.90
C ARG A 264 -25.18 -5.72 -17.62
N GLU A 265 -24.16 -5.42 -16.84
CA GLU A 265 -23.73 -4.05 -16.50
C GLU A 265 -22.76 -3.51 -17.55
N TRP A 266 -23.25 -3.32 -18.78
CA TRP A 266 -22.44 -3.02 -19.96
C TRP A 266 -21.60 -1.74 -19.83
N ARG A 267 -22.14 -0.68 -19.19
CA ARG A 267 -21.41 0.58 -18.99
C ARG A 267 -20.19 0.40 -18.07
N ALA A 268 -20.30 -0.43 -17.05
CA ALA A 268 -19.17 -0.74 -16.16
C ALA A 268 -18.13 -1.60 -16.90
N ALA A 269 -18.60 -2.64 -17.61
CA ALA A 269 -17.72 -3.52 -18.39
C ALA A 269 -16.92 -2.74 -19.46
N THR A 270 -17.56 -1.85 -20.23
CA THR A 270 -16.87 -1.06 -21.26
C THR A 270 -15.86 -0.07 -20.67
N ARG A 271 -16.16 0.62 -19.57
CA ARG A 271 -15.20 1.50 -18.88
C ARG A 271 -13.97 0.74 -18.44
N LYS A 272 -14.14 -0.43 -17.82
CA LYS A 272 -13.02 -1.28 -17.37
C LYS A 272 -12.22 -1.85 -18.53
N ALA A 273 -12.90 -2.25 -19.63
CA ALA A 273 -12.23 -2.70 -20.85
C ALA A 273 -11.40 -1.58 -21.51
N ALA A 274 -11.87 -0.34 -21.51
CA ALA A 274 -11.11 0.81 -21.99
C ALA A 274 -9.86 1.06 -21.14
N THR A 275 -9.95 0.93 -19.81
CA THR A 275 -8.79 1.00 -18.93
C THR A 275 -7.77 -0.11 -19.25
N LEU A 276 -8.23 -1.34 -19.41
CA LEU A 276 -7.37 -2.48 -19.77
C LEU A 276 -6.68 -2.25 -21.12
N ALA A 277 -7.41 -1.80 -22.13
CA ALA A 277 -6.86 -1.51 -23.46
C ALA A 277 -5.78 -0.42 -23.44
N ARG A 278 -5.97 0.60 -22.60
CA ARG A 278 -5.02 1.72 -22.46
C ARG A 278 -3.74 1.33 -21.74
N TYR A 279 -3.86 0.59 -20.65
CA TYR A 279 -2.73 0.35 -19.73
C TYR A 279 -2.11 -1.05 -19.88
N HIS A 280 -2.81 -2.01 -20.46
CA HIS A 280 -2.33 -3.38 -20.69
C HIS A 280 -2.89 -3.98 -22.00
N PRO A 281 -2.57 -3.40 -23.18
CA PRO A 281 -3.12 -3.84 -24.47
C PRO A 281 -2.73 -5.29 -24.83
N GLN A 282 -1.57 -5.75 -24.40
CA GLN A 282 -1.11 -7.14 -24.62
C GLN A 282 -1.98 -8.15 -23.85
N GLY A 283 -2.36 -7.84 -22.61
CA GLY A 283 -3.26 -8.67 -21.81
C GLY A 283 -4.63 -8.84 -22.47
N LEU A 284 -5.17 -7.77 -23.06
CA LEU A 284 -6.44 -7.83 -23.80
C LEU A 284 -6.33 -8.78 -25.01
N ARG A 285 -5.23 -8.69 -25.78
CA ARG A 285 -4.97 -9.58 -26.93
C ARG A 285 -4.82 -11.04 -26.49
N HIS A 286 -4.05 -11.31 -25.45
CA HIS A 286 -3.83 -12.65 -24.91
C HIS A 286 -5.15 -13.31 -24.47
N HIS A 287 -6.00 -12.58 -23.74
CA HIS A 287 -7.30 -13.10 -23.32
C HIS A 287 -8.29 -13.28 -24.47
N ALA A 288 -8.27 -12.41 -25.47
CA ALA A 288 -9.08 -12.57 -26.68
C ALA A 288 -8.65 -13.81 -27.50
N LEU A 289 -7.34 -13.97 -27.73
CA LEU A 289 -6.80 -15.11 -28.45
C LEU A 289 -7.03 -16.44 -27.72
N LYS A 290 -6.89 -16.46 -26.39
CA LYS A 290 -7.17 -17.66 -25.58
C LYS A 290 -8.65 -18.09 -25.66
N LYS A 291 -9.58 -17.14 -25.70
CA LYS A 291 -11.01 -17.44 -25.91
C LYS A 291 -11.28 -17.96 -27.32
N ILE A 292 -10.66 -17.36 -28.32
CA ILE A 292 -10.77 -17.81 -29.73
C ILE A 292 -10.23 -19.23 -29.83
N ALA A 293 -9.05 -19.53 -29.28
CA ALA A 293 -8.47 -20.87 -29.29
C ALA A 293 -9.38 -21.90 -28.60
N LEU A 294 -9.93 -21.57 -27.42
CA LEU A 294 -10.87 -22.43 -26.70
C LEU A 294 -12.20 -22.64 -27.45
N TRP A 295 -12.65 -21.64 -28.19
CA TRP A 295 -13.82 -21.77 -29.04
C TRP A 295 -13.56 -22.74 -30.20
N PHE A 296 -12.41 -22.62 -30.87
CA PHE A 296 -12.01 -23.55 -31.93
C PHE A 296 -11.80 -24.98 -31.43
N THR A 297 -11.20 -25.19 -30.25
CA THR A 297 -11.05 -26.57 -29.69
C THR A 297 -12.40 -27.17 -29.32
N ARG A 298 -13.34 -26.40 -28.75
CA ARG A 298 -14.69 -26.89 -28.46
C ARG A 298 -15.50 -27.23 -29.71
N HIS A 299 -15.31 -26.52 -30.81
CA HIS A 299 -16.05 -26.75 -32.07
C HIS A 299 -15.37 -27.77 -33.00
N ARG A 300 -14.07 -28.06 -32.79
CA ARG A 300 -13.43 -29.22 -33.44
C ARG A 300 -13.86 -30.55 -32.83
N ALA A 301 -14.04 -30.62 -31.51
CA ALA A 301 -14.52 -31.83 -30.83
C ALA A 301 -15.97 -32.24 -31.18
N VAL A 302 -16.71 -31.37 -31.86
CA VAL A 302 -18.12 -31.65 -32.34
C VAL A 302 -18.14 -32.09 -33.79
N ARG A 303 -17.01 -32.07 -34.52
CA ARG A 303 -16.96 -32.37 -35.97
C ARG A 303 -16.25 -33.68 -36.34
N ASP A 304 -15.87 -34.51 -35.38
CA ASP A 304 -15.45 -35.90 -35.62
C ASP A 304 -16.51 -36.86 -35.06
N PRO A 305 -17.55 -37.24 -35.81
CA PRO A 305 -18.25 -38.48 -35.58
C PRO A 305 -17.51 -39.58 -36.39
N LEU A 306 -17.06 -40.62 -35.69
CA LEU A 306 -16.66 -41.89 -36.29
C LEU A 306 -17.74 -42.41 -37.24
#